data_affe1a9c1e833fdd4d73d7699320d576
#
_entry.id   affe1a9c1e833fdd4d73d7699320d576
#
_cell.length_a   1.000
_cell.length_b   1.000
_cell.length_c   1.000
_cell.angle_alpha   90.00
_cell.angle_beta   90.00
_cell.angle_gamma   90.00
#
_symmetry.space_group_name_H-M   'P 1'
#
loop_
_entity.id
_entity.type
_entity.pdbx_description
1 polymer ?
#
loop_
_entity_poly.entity_id
_entity_poly.type
_entity_poly.pdbx_seq_one_letter_code
_entity_poly.pdbx_strand_id
1 'polypeptide(L)'
;RGGGALVLPAGAVELVAQRPSGPAVHFKDYEDDVAEAAGVVEQVGRLRSSGVPLSEIAVLYRTNSQSEAIERALSDAGIGYLVRGGERFFERDEVKRAVVMLRAAARTERANLTGDVGADARMVLGREGWSEQPPAPRGAVRERWDSLNAIVELADELGSKRGTDLDGLVAELGERAAAQNAPTVEGVTLSSLHAAKGLEWDAVLLVGVSEGLLPISLAEGPAAIEEERRLLYVGVTRAREH
;
A
#
# COMPACT_ATOMS: atom_id res chain seq x y z
N ARG A 1 1.86 -29.64 -22.08
CA ARG A 1 0.81 -30.68 -22.26
C ARG A 1 0.67 -31.43 -20.96
N GLY A 2 -0.46 -31.25 -20.23
CA GLY A 2 -0.79 -31.95 -19.00
C GLY A 2 -2.05 -31.28 -18.42
N GLY A 3 -3.18 -31.43 -19.10
CA GLY A 3 -4.48 -31.07 -18.56
C GLY A 3 -4.88 -32.10 -17.50
N GLY A 4 -4.45 -31.89 -16.27
CA GLY A 4 -5.04 -32.57 -15.12
C GLY A 4 -6.43 -32.00 -14.89
N ALA A 5 -7.48 -32.80 -15.08
CA ALA A 5 -8.83 -32.42 -14.68
C ALA A 5 -8.81 -32.08 -13.18
N LEU A 6 -9.11 -30.85 -12.82
CA LEU A 6 -9.34 -30.42 -11.43
C LEU A 6 -10.59 -31.19 -10.96
N VAL A 7 -10.37 -32.17 -10.07
CA VAL A 7 -11.47 -32.85 -9.39
C VAL A 7 -11.98 -31.87 -8.33
N LEU A 8 -13.11 -31.23 -8.63
CA LEU A 8 -13.78 -30.33 -7.69
C LEU A 8 -14.34 -31.15 -6.50
N PRO A 9 -14.21 -30.67 -5.27
CA PRO A 9 -14.81 -31.33 -4.11
C PRO A 9 -16.34 -31.37 -4.24
N ALA A 10 -16.97 -32.38 -3.63
CA ALA A 10 -18.42 -32.52 -3.67
C ALA A 10 -19.12 -31.26 -3.14
N GLY A 11 -19.99 -30.68 -3.96
CA GLY A 11 -20.68 -29.43 -3.65
C GLY A 11 -20.01 -28.13 -4.15
N ALA A 12 -18.87 -28.23 -4.85
CA ALA A 12 -18.27 -27.08 -5.49
C ALA A 12 -19.12 -26.63 -6.70
N VAL A 13 -19.32 -25.33 -6.80
CA VAL A 13 -20.01 -24.70 -7.95
C VAL A 13 -19.00 -24.56 -9.08
N GLU A 14 -19.32 -25.11 -10.23
CA GLU A 14 -18.55 -24.88 -11.45
C GLU A 14 -18.83 -23.46 -11.97
N LEU A 15 -17.79 -22.60 -11.96
CA LEU A 15 -17.90 -21.25 -12.51
C LEU A 15 -17.67 -21.29 -14.01
N VAL A 16 -18.69 -20.90 -14.77
CA VAL A 16 -18.62 -20.81 -16.23
C VAL A 16 -18.46 -19.35 -16.63
N ALA A 17 -17.37 -19.05 -17.34
CA ALA A 17 -17.12 -17.71 -17.85
C ALA A 17 -18.23 -17.30 -18.84
N GLN A 18 -18.85 -16.14 -18.60
CA GLN A 18 -19.91 -15.58 -19.46
C GLN A 18 -19.33 -14.58 -20.47
N ARG A 19 -18.08 -14.17 -20.32
CA ARG A 19 -17.39 -13.24 -21.24
C ARG A 19 -16.38 -13.99 -22.10
N PRO A 20 -16.02 -13.44 -23.28
CA PRO A 20 -14.88 -13.94 -24.05
C PRO A 20 -13.60 -13.94 -23.23
N SER A 21 -12.63 -14.78 -23.60
CA SER A 21 -11.32 -14.77 -22.96
C SER A 21 -10.68 -13.40 -23.09
N GLY A 22 -10.27 -12.84 -21.96
CA GLY A 22 -9.50 -11.59 -21.89
C GLY A 22 -8.00 -11.80 -22.19
N PRO A 23 -7.18 -10.75 -22.09
CA PRO A 23 -5.73 -10.86 -22.19
C PRO A 23 -5.17 -11.76 -21.09
N ALA A 24 -3.96 -12.27 -21.32
CA ALA A 24 -3.27 -13.06 -20.30
C ALA A 24 -2.90 -12.18 -19.09
N VAL A 25 -2.96 -12.78 -17.89
CA VAL A 25 -2.46 -12.12 -16.69
C VAL A 25 -0.95 -11.94 -16.82
N HIS A 26 -0.47 -10.73 -16.56
CA HIS A 26 0.95 -10.40 -16.61
C HIS A 26 1.52 -10.39 -15.20
N PHE A 27 2.66 -11.05 -15.01
CA PHE A 27 3.43 -11.04 -13.77
C PHE A 27 4.72 -10.27 -14.00
N LYS A 28 5.11 -9.47 -13.02
CA LYS A 28 6.35 -8.72 -13.05
C LYS A 28 6.95 -8.68 -11.64
N ASP A 29 8.22 -9.03 -11.53
CA ASP A 29 8.96 -9.00 -10.27
C ASP A 29 9.70 -7.66 -10.15
N TYR A 30 9.84 -7.18 -8.91
CA TYR A 30 10.54 -5.96 -8.56
C TYR A 30 11.48 -6.21 -7.40
N GLU A 31 12.55 -5.43 -7.30
CA GLU A 31 13.57 -5.59 -6.25
C GLU A 31 13.06 -5.14 -4.87
N ASP A 32 12.20 -4.12 -4.85
CA ASP A 32 11.62 -3.52 -3.65
C ASP A 32 10.27 -2.85 -3.93
N ASP A 33 9.64 -2.32 -2.89
CA ASP A 33 8.35 -1.64 -2.94
C ASP A 33 8.41 -0.31 -3.72
N VAL A 34 9.56 0.37 -3.71
CA VAL A 34 9.76 1.61 -4.48
C VAL A 34 9.80 1.30 -5.99
N ALA A 35 10.51 0.24 -6.37
CA ALA A 35 10.56 -0.23 -7.76
C ALA A 35 9.19 -0.76 -8.20
N GLU A 36 8.44 -1.46 -7.34
CA GLU A 36 7.07 -1.90 -7.62
C GLU A 36 6.14 -0.71 -7.83
N ALA A 37 6.19 0.32 -6.96
CA ALA A 37 5.38 1.53 -7.09
C ALA A 37 5.69 2.30 -8.38
N ALA A 38 6.97 2.40 -8.78
CA ALA A 38 7.36 2.97 -10.07
C ALA A 38 6.80 2.15 -11.25
N GLY A 39 6.81 0.83 -11.14
CA GLY A 39 6.20 -0.08 -12.11
C GLY A 39 4.69 0.08 -12.23
N VAL A 40 4.01 0.35 -11.11
CA VAL A 40 2.57 0.70 -11.10
C VAL A 40 2.33 1.97 -11.92
N VAL A 41 3.10 3.03 -11.69
CA VAL A 41 2.99 4.29 -12.46
C VAL A 41 3.17 4.04 -13.96
N GLU A 42 4.19 3.26 -14.34
CA GLU A 42 4.43 2.89 -15.73
C GLU A 42 3.22 2.16 -16.35
N GLN A 43 2.67 1.20 -15.63
CA GLN A 43 1.53 0.41 -16.11
C GLN A 43 0.25 1.24 -16.20
N VAL A 44 -0.02 2.12 -15.22
CA VAL A 44 -1.13 3.09 -15.28
C VAL A 44 -0.99 4.00 -16.50
N GLY A 45 0.23 4.48 -16.79
CA GLY A 45 0.52 5.28 -17.98
C GLY A 45 0.22 4.54 -19.28
N ARG A 46 0.57 3.26 -19.37
CA ARG A 46 0.27 2.39 -20.53
C ARG A 46 -1.24 2.19 -20.72
N LEU A 47 -1.95 1.84 -19.63
CA LEU A 47 -3.40 1.64 -19.66
C LEU A 47 -4.12 2.91 -20.08
N ARG A 48 -3.75 4.07 -19.52
CA ARG A 48 -4.28 5.37 -19.93
C ARG A 48 -4.03 5.64 -21.42
N SER A 49 -2.84 5.36 -21.90
CA SER A 49 -2.47 5.55 -23.31
C SER A 49 -3.24 4.61 -24.27
N SER A 50 -3.68 3.44 -23.77
CA SER A 50 -4.55 2.51 -24.51
C SER A 50 -6.05 2.88 -24.45
N GLY A 51 -6.40 3.94 -23.70
CA GLY A 51 -7.77 4.46 -23.64
C GLY A 51 -8.54 4.06 -22.37
N VAL A 52 -7.92 3.37 -21.41
CA VAL A 52 -8.58 3.05 -20.13
C VAL A 52 -8.64 4.31 -19.27
N PRO A 53 -9.83 4.76 -18.84
CA PRO A 53 -9.96 5.90 -17.93
C PRO A 53 -9.27 5.62 -16.59
N LEU A 54 -8.70 6.65 -15.94
CA LEU A 54 -8.06 6.49 -14.62
C LEU A 54 -9.03 5.98 -13.56
N SER A 55 -10.30 6.37 -13.63
CA SER A 55 -11.38 5.89 -12.73
C SER A 55 -11.68 4.39 -12.86
N GLU A 56 -11.31 3.79 -13.99
CA GLU A 56 -11.48 2.36 -14.30
C GLU A 56 -10.20 1.55 -14.08
N ILE A 57 -9.21 2.13 -13.40
CA ILE A 57 -7.99 1.46 -12.99
C ILE A 57 -7.95 1.36 -11.47
N ALA A 58 -7.68 0.17 -10.93
CA ALA A 58 -7.46 -0.02 -9.51
C ALA A 58 -6.10 -0.65 -9.22
N VAL A 59 -5.49 -0.21 -8.13
CA VAL A 59 -4.32 -0.86 -7.51
C VAL A 59 -4.78 -1.47 -6.19
N LEU A 60 -4.67 -2.77 -6.08
CA LEU A 60 -5.13 -3.53 -4.93
C LEU A 60 -3.95 -4.11 -4.15
N TYR A 61 -3.98 -3.95 -2.85
CA TYR A 61 -2.95 -4.39 -1.91
C TYR A 61 -3.55 -5.16 -0.74
N ARG A 62 -2.70 -5.87 0.01
CA ARG A 62 -3.14 -6.68 1.15
C ARG A 62 -3.36 -5.84 2.40
N THR A 63 -2.50 -4.88 2.69
CA THR A 63 -2.54 -4.03 3.88
C THR A 63 -2.46 -2.56 3.52
N ASN A 64 -3.07 -1.71 4.35
CA ASN A 64 -3.10 -0.27 4.10
C ASN A 64 -1.72 0.39 4.16
N SER A 65 -0.73 -0.21 4.84
CA SER A 65 0.65 0.30 4.86
C SER A 65 1.30 0.31 3.47
N GLN A 66 0.91 -0.61 2.58
CA GLN A 66 1.44 -0.67 1.22
C GLN A 66 0.99 0.52 0.33
N SER A 67 -0.05 1.27 0.74
CA SER A 67 -0.55 2.38 -0.07
C SER A 67 0.42 3.56 -0.13
N GLU A 68 1.27 3.77 0.89
CA GLU A 68 2.13 4.95 0.98
C GLU A 68 3.08 5.09 -0.22
N ALA A 69 3.83 4.02 -0.54
CA ALA A 69 4.75 4.03 -1.66
C ALA A 69 4.04 4.29 -3.00
N ILE A 70 2.84 3.70 -3.18
CA ILE A 70 2.03 3.85 -4.39
C ILE A 70 1.43 5.26 -4.48
N GLU A 71 0.88 5.77 -3.37
CA GLU A 71 0.32 7.12 -3.28
C GLU A 71 1.39 8.16 -3.64
N ARG A 72 2.60 7.99 -3.09
CA ARG A 72 3.75 8.84 -3.40
C ARG A 72 4.11 8.78 -4.88
N ALA A 73 4.31 7.58 -5.44
CA ALA A 73 4.72 7.42 -6.83
C ALA A 73 3.70 8.00 -7.81
N LEU A 74 2.39 7.82 -7.55
CA LEU A 74 1.33 8.42 -8.37
C LEU A 74 1.31 9.96 -8.24
N SER A 75 1.47 10.49 -7.02
CA SER A 75 1.56 11.93 -6.78
C SER A 75 2.74 12.57 -7.51
N ASP A 76 3.94 11.96 -7.40
CA ASP A 76 5.16 12.45 -8.07
C ASP A 76 5.02 12.43 -9.60
N ALA A 77 4.25 11.48 -10.13
CA ALA A 77 3.92 11.40 -11.56
C ALA A 77 2.75 12.30 -12.00
N GLY A 78 2.13 13.05 -11.08
CA GLY A 78 0.96 13.89 -11.37
C GLY A 78 -0.29 13.09 -11.75
N ILE A 79 -0.40 11.83 -11.30
CA ILE A 79 -1.55 10.97 -11.53
C ILE A 79 -2.48 11.05 -10.33
N GLY A 80 -3.71 11.48 -10.55
CA GLY A 80 -4.74 11.52 -9.52
C GLY A 80 -5.12 10.13 -9.03
N TYR A 81 -5.41 9.99 -7.73
CA TYR A 81 -5.86 8.75 -7.14
C TYR A 81 -6.90 8.96 -6.03
N LEU A 82 -7.66 7.90 -5.73
CA LEU A 82 -8.68 7.83 -4.69
C LEU A 82 -8.42 6.61 -3.81
N VAL A 83 -8.30 6.79 -2.49
CA VAL A 83 -8.17 5.67 -1.55
C VAL A 83 -9.56 5.23 -1.10
N ARG A 84 -9.88 3.93 -1.31
CA ARG A 84 -11.14 3.31 -0.88
C ARG A 84 -10.91 2.33 0.27
N GLY A 85 -11.80 2.38 1.24
CA GLY A 85 -11.75 1.50 2.41
C GLY A 85 -10.71 1.89 3.46
N GLY A 86 -10.14 3.08 3.34
CA GLY A 86 -9.24 3.69 4.30
C GLY A 86 -9.10 5.18 4.03
N GLU A 87 -8.59 5.91 4.99
CA GLU A 87 -8.18 7.30 4.81
C GLU A 87 -6.85 7.33 4.05
N ARG A 88 -6.61 8.39 3.26
CA ARG A 88 -5.29 8.67 2.68
C ARG A 88 -4.25 8.67 3.78
N PHE A 89 -3.01 8.27 3.46
CA PHE A 89 -1.97 8.10 4.47
C PHE A 89 -1.87 9.28 5.45
N PHE A 90 -1.79 10.52 4.92
CA PHE A 90 -1.69 11.72 5.75
C PHE A 90 -3.02 12.17 6.40
N GLU A 91 -4.13 11.55 6.06
CA GLU A 91 -5.43 11.78 6.68
C GLU A 91 -5.68 10.86 7.88
N ARG A 92 -4.90 9.79 8.02
CA ARG A 92 -4.98 8.85 9.16
C ARG A 92 -4.65 9.56 10.47
N ASP A 93 -5.45 9.31 11.48
CA ASP A 93 -5.31 9.99 12.78
C ASP A 93 -3.95 9.77 13.45
N GLU A 94 -3.40 8.57 13.38
CA GLU A 94 -2.07 8.25 13.90
C GLU A 94 -0.98 9.00 13.14
N VAL A 95 -1.10 9.17 11.83
CA VAL A 95 -0.13 9.90 11.01
C VAL A 95 -0.19 11.40 11.30
N LYS A 96 -1.39 11.97 11.43
CA LYS A 96 -1.57 13.37 11.82
C LYS A 96 -0.92 13.65 13.19
N ARG A 97 -1.17 12.76 14.18
CA ARG A 97 -0.54 12.88 15.50
C ARG A 97 0.97 12.76 15.43
N ALA A 98 1.48 11.76 14.69
CA ALA A 98 2.91 11.57 14.49
C ALA A 98 3.58 12.82 13.93
N VAL A 99 3.03 13.41 12.87
CA VAL A 99 3.57 14.65 12.25
C VAL A 99 3.56 15.81 13.24
N VAL A 100 2.51 15.97 14.06
CA VAL A 100 2.44 17.02 15.09
C VAL A 100 3.52 16.80 16.15
N MET A 101 3.73 15.56 16.61
CA MET A 101 4.73 15.24 17.64
C MET A 101 6.16 15.42 17.13
N LEU A 102 6.46 14.95 15.91
CA LEU A 102 7.77 15.15 15.27
C LEU A 102 8.07 16.66 15.12
N ARG A 103 7.09 17.45 14.68
CA ARG A 103 7.21 18.91 14.58
C ARG A 103 7.41 19.58 15.94
N ALA A 104 6.73 19.12 16.98
CA ALA A 104 6.93 19.62 18.33
C ALA A 104 8.33 19.29 18.85
N ALA A 105 8.79 18.05 18.70
CA ALA A 105 10.12 17.61 19.12
C ALA A 105 11.23 18.40 18.42
N ALA A 106 11.14 18.59 17.10
CA ALA A 106 12.08 19.39 16.33
C ALA A 106 12.21 20.84 16.84
N ARG A 107 11.13 21.42 17.35
CA ARG A 107 11.10 22.81 17.84
C ARG A 107 11.48 22.96 19.31
N THR A 108 10.99 22.07 20.17
CA THR A 108 11.03 22.27 21.64
C THR A 108 11.97 21.29 22.35
N GLU A 109 12.33 20.18 21.75
CA GLU A 109 13.14 19.13 22.37
C GLU A 109 14.53 18.99 21.75
N ARG A 110 15.04 19.98 21.04
CA ARG A 110 16.33 19.94 20.31
C ARG A 110 17.51 19.45 21.15
N ALA A 111 17.54 19.77 22.44
CA ALA A 111 18.60 19.33 23.34
C ALA A 111 18.59 17.82 23.63
N ASN A 112 17.46 17.14 23.35
CA ASN A 112 17.30 15.71 23.56
C ASN A 112 17.46 14.90 22.27
N LEU A 113 17.61 15.56 21.13
CA LEU A 113 17.78 14.90 19.83
C LEU A 113 19.23 14.46 19.66
N THR A 114 19.40 13.31 19.03
CA THR A 114 20.72 12.72 18.76
C THR A 114 21.38 13.30 17.51
N GLY A 115 20.58 13.88 16.60
CA GLY A 115 20.97 14.31 15.27
C GLY A 115 20.92 13.18 14.22
N ASP A 116 20.63 11.96 14.65
CA ASP A 116 20.26 10.87 13.76
C ASP A 116 18.73 10.86 13.59
N VAL A 117 18.25 11.21 12.42
CA VAL A 117 16.82 11.39 12.16
C VAL A 117 16.02 10.10 12.37
N GLY A 118 16.60 8.93 12.06
CA GLY A 118 15.95 7.64 12.29
C GLY A 118 15.81 7.32 13.78
N ALA A 119 16.88 7.53 14.57
CA ALA A 119 16.86 7.35 16.02
C ALA A 119 15.90 8.35 16.69
N ASP A 120 15.93 9.60 16.27
CA ASP A 120 15.05 10.65 16.79
C ASP A 120 13.59 10.38 16.46
N ALA A 121 13.27 9.93 15.25
CA ALA A 121 11.93 9.52 14.84
C ALA A 121 11.41 8.36 15.70
N ARG A 122 12.22 7.31 15.90
CA ARG A 122 11.87 6.16 16.78
C ARG A 122 11.58 6.59 18.19
N MET A 123 12.41 7.47 18.76
CA MET A 123 12.23 7.99 20.11
C MET A 123 10.90 8.76 20.24
N VAL A 124 10.57 9.61 19.28
CA VAL A 124 9.34 10.40 19.30
C VAL A 124 8.12 9.53 19.10
N LEU A 125 8.14 8.66 18.06
CA LEU A 125 7.01 7.81 17.69
C LEU A 125 6.79 6.65 18.66
N GLY A 126 7.79 6.27 19.44
CA GLY A 126 7.63 5.34 20.55
C GLY A 126 6.60 5.81 21.57
N ARG A 127 6.44 7.12 21.76
CA ARG A 127 5.41 7.72 22.64
C ARG A 127 3.99 7.57 22.05
N GLU A 128 3.88 7.36 20.74
CA GLU A 128 2.62 7.10 20.02
C GLU A 128 2.32 5.61 19.83
N GLY A 129 3.17 4.73 20.34
CA GLY A 129 2.96 3.28 20.30
C GLY A 129 3.74 2.57 19.20
N TRP A 130 4.68 3.23 18.54
CA TRP A 130 5.65 2.52 17.70
C TRP A 130 6.63 1.73 18.59
N SER A 131 7.02 0.55 18.13
CA SER A 131 8.00 -0.31 18.80
C SER A 131 8.86 -1.00 17.73
N GLU A 132 10.10 -1.33 18.10
CA GLU A 132 11.04 -2.00 17.20
C GLU A 132 10.51 -3.37 16.73
N GLN A 133 9.79 -4.06 17.61
CA GLN A 133 9.10 -5.29 17.27
C GLN A 133 7.65 -4.98 16.92
N PRO A 134 7.18 -5.41 15.74
CA PRO A 134 5.79 -5.19 15.37
C PRO A 134 4.83 -5.89 16.34
N PRO A 135 3.68 -5.28 16.65
CA PRO A 135 2.66 -5.90 17.49
C PRO A 135 2.04 -7.11 16.78
N ALA A 136 1.18 -7.83 17.54
CA ALA A 136 0.47 -9.00 17.00
C ALA A 136 -0.18 -8.71 15.63
N PRO A 137 -0.27 -9.73 14.81
CA PRO A 137 -0.34 -9.67 13.36
C PRO A 137 -1.58 -9.08 12.71
N ARG A 138 -2.65 -8.79 13.43
CA ARG A 138 -3.92 -8.32 12.85
C ARG A 138 -4.60 -7.25 13.71
N GLY A 139 -5.39 -6.39 13.06
CA GLY A 139 -6.28 -5.42 13.68
C GLY A 139 -5.70 -4.01 13.74
N ALA A 140 -6.50 -3.07 14.25
CA ALA A 140 -6.21 -1.64 14.27
C ALA A 140 -4.88 -1.25 14.93
N VAL A 141 -4.39 -2.04 15.90
CA VAL A 141 -3.09 -1.80 16.53
C VAL A 141 -1.96 -2.04 15.55
N ARG A 142 -2.06 -3.09 14.73
CA ARG A 142 -1.06 -3.39 13.70
C ARG A 142 -1.09 -2.35 12.57
N GLU A 143 -2.25 -2.00 12.08
CA GLU A 143 -2.41 -0.99 11.01
C GLU A 143 -1.85 0.37 11.44
N ARG A 144 -2.11 0.76 12.71
CA ARG A 144 -1.52 1.95 13.29
C ARG A 144 0.00 1.87 13.37
N TRP A 145 0.53 0.73 13.84
CA TRP A 145 1.97 0.52 13.91
C TRP A 145 2.60 0.58 12.51
N ASP A 146 2.00 -0.05 11.51
CA ASP A 146 2.46 -0.05 10.12
C ASP A 146 2.51 1.38 9.56
N SER A 147 1.51 2.22 9.87
CA SER A 147 1.50 3.64 9.48
C SER A 147 2.64 4.43 10.12
N LEU A 148 2.93 4.19 11.41
CA LEU A 148 4.04 4.83 12.10
C LEU A 148 5.39 4.32 11.61
N ASN A 149 5.49 3.03 11.31
CA ASN A 149 6.70 2.40 10.80
C ASN A 149 7.10 2.95 9.42
N ALA A 150 6.14 3.23 8.55
CA ALA A 150 6.40 3.88 7.26
C ALA A 150 7.07 5.27 7.43
N ILE A 151 6.75 6.01 8.50
CA ILE A 151 7.43 7.28 8.82
C ILE A 151 8.86 7.03 9.32
N VAL A 152 9.08 5.98 10.11
CA VAL A 152 10.41 5.59 10.58
C VAL A 152 11.31 5.17 9.42
N GLU A 153 10.82 4.34 8.52
CA GLU A 153 11.54 3.92 7.30
C GLU A 153 11.90 5.11 6.42
N LEU A 154 10.99 6.07 6.26
CA LEU A 154 11.28 7.31 5.57
C LEU A 154 12.39 8.11 6.27
N ALA A 155 12.38 8.18 7.60
CA ALA A 155 13.43 8.86 8.35
C ALA A 155 14.80 8.20 8.12
N ASP A 156 14.86 6.86 8.14
CA ASP A 156 16.10 6.11 7.85
C ASP A 156 16.60 6.35 6.42
N GLU A 157 15.69 6.36 5.45
CA GLU A 157 16.02 6.66 4.05
C GLU A 157 16.63 8.06 3.90
N LEU A 158 15.99 9.07 4.49
CA LEU A 158 16.46 10.45 4.41
C LEU A 158 17.78 10.66 5.17
N GLY A 159 17.95 10.04 6.31
CA GLY A 159 19.19 10.07 7.08
C GLY A 159 20.36 9.49 6.29
N SER A 160 20.16 8.32 5.70
CA SER A 160 21.20 7.61 4.94
C SER A 160 21.58 8.28 3.62
N LYS A 161 20.60 8.80 2.88
CA LYS A 161 20.82 9.37 1.54
C LYS A 161 21.16 10.86 1.54
N ARG A 162 20.65 11.64 2.50
CA ARG A 162 20.72 13.10 2.49
C ARG A 162 21.34 13.72 3.74
N GLY A 163 21.66 12.93 4.78
CA GLY A 163 22.14 13.46 6.07
C GLY A 163 21.12 14.40 6.72
N THR A 164 19.85 14.14 6.55
CA THR A 164 18.73 14.98 6.99
C THR A 164 18.53 14.82 8.50
N ASP A 165 18.20 15.91 9.18
CA ASP A 165 17.79 15.94 10.58
C ASP A 165 16.24 15.88 10.74
N LEU A 166 15.76 15.99 11.98
CA LEU A 166 14.33 15.92 12.28
C LEU A 166 13.52 17.09 11.65
N ASP A 167 14.12 18.27 11.53
CA ASP A 167 13.48 19.41 10.85
C ASP A 167 13.26 19.11 9.36
N GLY A 168 14.25 18.49 8.72
CA GLY A 168 14.16 18.07 7.31
C GLY A 168 13.13 16.96 7.10
N LEU A 169 13.01 15.99 8.01
CA LEU A 169 11.94 14.99 7.96
C LEU A 169 10.56 15.63 8.06
N VAL A 170 10.38 16.59 8.99
CA VAL A 170 9.11 17.33 9.14
C VAL A 170 8.76 18.12 7.90
N ALA A 171 9.74 18.74 7.25
CA ALA A 171 9.53 19.47 5.98
C ALA A 171 9.10 18.51 4.87
N GLU A 172 9.79 17.39 4.68
CA GLU A 172 9.44 16.36 3.69
C GLU A 172 8.03 15.79 3.91
N LEU A 173 7.66 15.46 5.16
CA LEU A 173 6.30 15.01 5.49
C LEU A 173 5.25 16.08 5.17
N GLY A 174 5.57 17.36 5.39
CA GLY A 174 4.69 18.48 5.04
C GLY A 174 4.48 18.63 3.54
N GLU A 175 5.55 18.51 2.74
CA GLU A 175 5.47 18.56 1.28
C GLU A 175 4.66 17.39 0.72
N ARG A 176 4.89 16.17 1.21
CA ARG A 176 4.13 14.99 0.81
C ARG A 176 2.65 15.12 1.18
N ALA A 177 2.34 15.59 2.38
CA ALA A 177 0.96 15.83 2.80
C ALA A 177 0.25 16.84 1.89
N ALA A 178 0.93 17.94 1.53
CA ALA A 178 0.38 18.93 0.63
C ALA A 178 0.11 18.38 -0.78
N ALA A 179 1.00 17.55 -1.30
CA ALA A 179 0.83 16.91 -2.60
C ALA A 179 -0.37 15.94 -2.63
N GLN A 180 -0.59 15.18 -1.55
CA GLN A 180 -1.71 14.24 -1.45
C GLN A 180 -3.06 14.90 -1.18
N ASN A 181 -3.09 16.10 -0.62
CA ASN A 181 -4.32 16.81 -0.31
C ASN A 181 -4.90 17.59 -1.50
N ALA A 182 -4.26 17.55 -2.67
CA ALA A 182 -4.80 18.17 -3.87
C ALA A 182 -6.16 17.55 -4.25
N PRO A 183 -7.19 18.36 -4.56
CA PRO A 183 -8.49 17.84 -4.98
C PRO A 183 -8.35 16.99 -6.24
N THR A 184 -8.82 15.76 -6.21
CA THR A 184 -8.80 14.86 -7.37
C THR A 184 -10.22 14.62 -7.85
N VAL A 185 -10.53 15.05 -9.06
CA VAL A 185 -11.86 14.86 -9.69
C VAL A 185 -11.96 13.46 -10.32
N GLU A 186 -10.85 12.94 -10.87
CA GLU A 186 -10.75 11.63 -11.50
C GLU A 186 -9.40 11.02 -11.17
N GLY A 187 -9.35 9.72 -10.81
CA GLY A 187 -8.08 9.10 -10.45
C GLY A 187 -8.15 7.58 -10.30
N VAL A 188 -6.97 6.99 -10.23
CA VAL A 188 -6.77 5.56 -9.97
C VAL A 188 -7.30 5.20 -8.58
N THR A 189 -8.06 4.12 -8.47
CA THR A 189 -8.52 3.64 -7.17
C THR A 189 -7.41 2.84 -6.47
N LEU A 190 -7.04 3.24 -5.27
CA LEU A 190 -6.20 2.47 -4.35
C LEU A 190 -7.08 1.81 -3.31
N SER A 191 -6.97 0.50 -3.11
CA SER A 191 -7.85 -0.21 -2.18
C SER A 191 -7.20 -1.45 -1.60
N SER A 192 -7.50 -1.76 -0.34
CA SER A 192 -7.18 -3.09 0.16
C SER A 192 -8.07 -4.14 -0.51
N LEU A 193 -7.55 -5.37 -0.63
CA LEU A 193 -8.31 -6.51 -1.18
C LEU A 193 -9.65 -6.72 -0.46
N HIS A 194 -9.71 -6.46 0.85
CA HIS A 194 -10.95 -6.57 1.62
C HIS A 194 -11.98 -5.51 1.22
N ALA A 195 -11.54 -4.27 1.05
CA ALA A 195 -12.41 -3.15 0.68
C ALA A 195 -12.84 -3.19 -0.80
N ALA A 196 -12.11 -3.94 -1.63
CA ALA A 196 -12.42 -4.14 -3.04
C ALA A 196 -13.59 -5.14 -3.27
N LYS A 197 -14.06 -5.83 -2.22
CA LYS A 197 -15.16 -6.79 -2.36
C LYS A 197 -16.44 -6.11 -2.86
N GLY A 198 -16.98 -6.64 -3.96
CA GLY A 198 -18.19 -6.11 -4.60
C GLY A 198 -17.95 -4.95 -5.57
N LEU A 199 -16.73 -4.50 -5.72
CA LEU A 199 -16.34 -3.49 -6.71
C LEU A 199 -15.71 -4.17 -7.92
N GLU A 200 -15.65 -3.48 -9.06
CA GLU A 200 -15.02 -3.96 -10.29
C GLU A 200 -14.46 -2.78 -11.09
N TRP A 201 -13.37 -3.02 -11.82
CA TRP A 201 -12.70 -2.05 -12.69
C TRP A 201 -12.31 -2.71 -14.01
N ASP A 202 -12.08 -1.92 -15.05
CA ASP A 202 -11.61 -2.47 -16.32
C ASP A 202 -10.18 -3.03 -16.20
N ALA A 203 -9.34 -2.37 -15.41
CA ALA A 203 -7.97 -2.82 -15.16
C ALA A 203 -7.65 -2.88 -13.66
N VAL A 204 -7.00 -3.96 -13.24
CA VAL A 204 -6.59 -4.18 -11.84
C VAL A 204 -5.11 -4.55 -11.77
N LEU A 205 -4.37 -3.81 -10.99
CA LEU A 205 -3.00 -4.10 -10.63
C LEU A 205 -2.99 -4.66 -9.20
N LEU A 206 -2.52 -5.90 -9.03
CA LEU A 206 -2.32 -6.51 -7.71
C LEU A 206 -0.85 -6.35 -7.32
N VAL A 207 -0.59 -5.71 -6.20
CA VAL A 207 0.77 -5.43 -5.71
C VAL A 207 1.07 -6.18 -4.44
N GLY A 208 2.37 -6.41 -4.18
CA GLY A 208 2.83 -7.14 -3.00
C GLY A 208 2.39 -8.61 -3.00
N VAL A 209 2.29 -9.25 -4.17
CA VAL A 209 1.97 -10.69 -4.28
C VAL A 209 3.26 -11.49 -4.07
N SER A 210 3.72 -11.50 -2.83
CA SER A 210 4.96 -12.17 -2.41
C SER A 210 4.82 -12.75 -1.01
N GLU A 211 5.62 -13.76 -0.69
CA GLU A 211 5.65 -14.36 0.65
C GLU A 211 5.84 -13.32 1.74
N GLY A 212 4.99 -13.38 2.75
CA GLY A 212 4.99 -12.43 3.87
C GLY A 212 4.06 -11.24 3.69
N LEU A 213 3.70 -10.88 2.46
CA LEU A 213 2.73 -9.84 2.15
C LEU A 213 1.39 -10.43 1.69
N LEU A 214 1.40 -11.32 0.70
CA LEU A 214 0.22 -12.07 0.26
C LEU A 214 0.67 -13.45 -0.27
N PRO A 215 0.56 -14.53 0.52
CA PRO A 215 -0.05 -14.59 1.85
C PRO A 215 0.73 -13.79 2.89
N ILE A 216 0.00 -13.18 3.84
CA ILE A 216 0.63 -12.43 4.92
C ILE A 216 1.42 -13.39 5.83
N SER A 217 2.61 -12.96 6.32
CA SER A 217 3.53 -13.77 7.14
C SER A 217 2.90 -14.47 8.35
N LEU A 218 1.73 -14.03 8.74
CA LEU A 218 0.97 -14.45 9.90
C LEU A 218 -0.13 -15.46 9.56
N ALA A 219 -0.30 -15.79 8.30
CA ALA A 219 -1.20 -16.85 7.87
C ALA A 219 -0.55 -18.21 8.12
N GLU A 220 -0.56 -18.62 9.39
CA GLU A 220 -0.02 -19.92 9.80
C GLU A 220 -1.07 -21.04 9.64
N GLY A 221 -0.64 -22.11 9.03
CA GLY A 221 -1.46 -23.30 8.85
C GLY A 221 -2.40 -23.29 7.63
N PRO A 222 -2.91 -24.47 7.23
CA PRO A 222 -3.64 -24.62 5.97
C PRO A 222 -4.90 -23.75 5.85
N ALA A 223 -5.63 -23.57 6.95
CA ALA A 223 -6.87 -22.79 6.94
C ALA A 223 -6.63 -21.29 6.71
N ALA A 224 -5.58 -20.73 7.33
CA ALA A 224 -5.24 -19.33 7.15
C ALA A 224 -4.68 -19.06 5.75
N ILE A 225 -3.84 -19.94 5.22
CA ILE A 225 -3.35 -19.87 3.84
C ILE A 225 -4.51 -19.96 2.83
N GLU A 226 -5.49 -20.82 3.10
CA GLU A 226 -6.68 -20.93 2.23
C GLU A 226 -7.53 -19.65 2.23
N GLU A 227 -7.59 -18.95 3.35
CA GLU A 227 -8.27 -17.65 3.42
C GLU A 227 -7.53 -16.56 2.63
N GLU A 228 -6.19 -16.52 2.71
CA GLU A 228 -5.37 -15.62 1.88
C GLU A 228 -5.54 -15.94 0.38
N ARG A 229 -5.63 -17.22 0.01
CA ARG A 229 -5.91 -17.64 -1.38
C ARG A 229 -7.28 -17.15 -1.85
N ARG A 230 -8.31 -17.23 -1.00
CA ARG A 230 -9.65 -16.69 -1.32
C ARG A 230 -9.60 -15.17 -1.49
N LEU A 231 -8.81 -14.49 -0.67
CA LEU A 231 -8.63 -13.05 -0.76
C LEU A 231 -7.93 -12.66 -2.08
N LEU A 232 -6.87 -13.38 -2.46
CA LEU A 232 -6.22 -13.20 -3.76
C LEU A 232 -7.22 -13.42 -4.90
N TYR A 233 -8.04 -14.48 -4.81
CA TYR A 233 -9.09 -14.76 -5.79
C TYR A 233 -10.08 -13.59 -5.91
N VAL A 234 -10.49 -12.98 -4.79
CA VAL A 234 -11.32 -11.76 -4.81
C VAL A 234 -10.61 -10.67 -5.62
N GLY A 235 -9.33 -10.40 -5.38
CA GLY A 235 -8.57 -9.39 -6.10
C GLY A 235 -8.53 -9.64 -7.60
N VAL A 236 -8.14 -10.85 -8.01
CA VAL A 236 -8.05 -11.24 -9.43
C VAL A 236 -9.39 -11.11 -10.15
N THR A 237 -10.49 -11.42 -9.47
CA THR A 237 -11.84 -11.33 -10.05
C THR A 237 -12.43 -9.93 -10.07
N ARG A 238 -11.68 -8.90 -9.65
CA ARG A 238 -12.14 -7.50 -9.73
C ARG A 238 -11.90 -6.87 -11.11
N ALA A 239 -11.02 -7.46 -11.90
CA ALA A 239 -10.74 -7.01 -13.26
C ALA A 239 -11.86 -7.44 -14.22
N ARG A 240 -12.36 -6.50 -15.03
CA ARG A 240 -13.30 -6.78 -16.09
C ARG A 240 -12.59 -7.11 -17.41
N GLU A 241 -11.44 -6.49 -17.69
CA GLU A 241 -10.74 -6.61 -18.97
C GLU A 241 -9.23 -6.87 -18.82
N HIS A 242 -8.55 -6.21 -17.89
CA HIS A 242 -7.08 -6.23 -17.76
C HIS A 242 -6.61 -6.51 -16.34
#